data_82639646fed55fdf523e0a11c846d809
#
_entry.id   82639646fed55fdf523e0a11c846d809
#
_cell.length_a   1.000
_cell.length_b   1.000
_cell.length_c   1.000
_cell.angle_alpha   90.00
_cell.angle_beta   90.00
_cell.angle_gamma   90.00
#
_symmetry.space_group_name_H-M   'P 1'
#
loop_
_entity.id
_entity.type
_entity.pdbx_description
1 polymer ?
#
loop_
_entity_poly.entity_id
_entity_poly.type
_entity_poly.pdbx_seq_one_letter_code
_entity_poly.pdbx_strand_id
1 'polypeptide(L)'
;VSAADPPHQRSEAAERYLEAIYYIEHEGEVPRPGRLAEWLGVSAPTVTVSLQRLARDGLVRIAEDRSVELTDSGSDAAATIVRRHRIVERWLTDVLGLDWATADLEAAQLTHGMSDLVLDRLDDRLGRPNTCPHGNLIPGRTPPEGRRLVRLVDLADGDHARVARISEVAEHEAPQLLHILDQRGIVPGIEVGVVARSAAGWLLQAGSGEFQIDRTTASAVWVESPAEPLG
;
A
#
# COMPACT_ATOMS: atom_id res chain seq x y z
N VAL A 1 -22.35 15.46 -30.93
CA VAL A 1 -21.52 15.17 -29.76
C VAL A 1 -22.21 14.02 -29.05
N SER A 2 -21.75 12.78 -29.27
CA SER A 2 -22.25 11.58 -28.60
C SER A 2 -21.80 11.68 -27.13
N ALA A 3 -22.75 11.73 -26.21
CA ALA A 3 -22.47 11.57 -24.80
C ALA A 3 -21.92 10.14 -24.61
N ALA A 4 -20.67 10.04 -24.20
CA ALA A 4 -20.14 8.76 -23.72
C ALA A 4 -21.02 8.35 -22.52
N ASP A 5 -21.49 7.10 -22.51
CA ASP A 5 -22.16 6.53 -21.35
C ASP A 5 -21.28 6.77 -20.12
N PRO A 6 -21.86 7.23 -18.99
CA PRO A 6 -21.09 7.39 -17.76
C PRO A 6 -20.48 6.02 -17.41
N PRO A 7 -19.20 5.98 -16.99
CA PRO A 7 -18.59 4.73 -16.60
C PRO A 7 -19.50 4.09 -15.55
N HIS A 8 -19.89 2.83 -15.77
CA HIS A 8 -20.70 2.07 -14.83
C HIS A 8 -20.06 2.20 -13.46
N GLN A 9 -20.72 2.93 -12.57
CA GLN A 9 -20.26 3.09 -11.20
C GLN A 9 -20.21 1.70 -10.58
N ARG A 10 -19.00 1.18 -10.38
CA ARG A 10 -18.81 -0.12 -9.75
C ARG A 10 -19.37 -0.05 -8.33
N SER A 11 -19.91 -1.17 -7.85
CA SER A 11 -20.35 -1.20 -6.46
C SER A 11 -19.11 -1.09 -5.54
N GLU A 12 -19.25 -0.41 -4.42
CA GLU A 12 -18.20 -0.30 -3.38
C GLU A 12 -17.60 -1.68 -3.03
N ALA A 13 -18.43 -2.71 -2.95
CA ALA A 13 -17.97 -4.07 -2.73
C ALA A 13 -17.00 -4.56 -3.83
N ALA A 14 -17.29 -4.26 -5.11
CA ALA A 14 -16.42 -4.65 -6.21
C ALA A 14 -15.08 -3.89 -6.15
N GLU A 15 -15.11 -2.61 -5.81
CA GLU A 15 -13.90 -1.78 -5.65
C GLU A 15 -13.00 -2.31 -4.53
N ARG A 16 -13.55 -2.67 -3.37
CA ARG A 16 -12.81 -3.28 -2.26
C ARG A 16 -12.12 -4.59 -2.64
N TYR A 17 -12.73 -5.44 -3.48
CA TYR A 17 -12.07 -6.65 -3.97
C TYR A 17 -10.91 -6.34 -4.91
N LEU A 18 -11.10 -5.40 -5.85
CA LEU A 18 -10.05 -5.00 -6.80
C LEU A 18 -8.85 -4.39 -6.07
N GLU A 19 -9.11 -3.55 -5.09
CA GLU A 19 -8.09 -2.93 -4.25
C GLU A 19 -7.33 -3.98 -3.43
N ALA A 20 -8.02 -4.91 -2.78
CA ALA A 20 -7.40 -5.99 -2.01
C ALA A 20 -6.50 -6.88 -2.88
N ILE A 21 -6.96 -7.25 -4.08
CA ILE A 21 -6.17 -8.05 -5.03
C ILE A 21 -4.92 -7.25 -5.44
N TYR A 22 -5.08 -5.97 -5.76
CA TYR A 22 -3.98 -5.09 -6.14
C TYR A 22 -2.89 -5.03 -5.06
N TYR A 23 -3.27 -4.80 -3.80
CA TYR A 23 -2.30 -4.72 -2.69
C TYR A 23 -1.58 -6.03 -2.44
N ILE A 24 -2.29 -7.16 -2.44
CA ILE A 24 -1.71 -8.49 -2.25
C ILE A 24 -0.70 -8.80 -3.36
N GLU A 25 -1.05 -8.55 -4.63
CA GLU A 25 -0.15 -8.76 -5.78
C GLU A 25 1.10 -7.86 -5.70
N HIS A 26 0.93 -6.59 -5.34
CA HIS A 26 2.05 -5.62 -5.28
C HIS A 26 3.01 -5.89 -4.11
N GLU A 27 2.58 -6.63 -3.09
CA GLU A 27 3.47 -7.14 -2.05
C GLU A 27 4.15 -8.47 -2.41
N GLY A 28 3.86 -9.02 -3.60
CA GLY A 28 4.44 -10.28 -4.08
C GLY A 28 3.73 -11.52 -3.54
N GLU A 29 2.57 -11.37 -2.92
CA GLU A 29 1.71 -12.48 -2.51
C GLU A 29 0.77 -12.90 -3.65
N VAL A 30 0.32 -14.15 -3.60
CA VAL A 30 -0.66 -14.67 -4.56
C VAL A 30 -2.07 -14.53 -3.98
N PRO A 31 -2.94 -13.69 -4.59
CA PRO A 31 -4.32 -13.58 -4.12
C PRO A 31 -5.05 -14.91 -4.27
N ARG A 32 -5.67 -15.39 -3.18
CA ARG A 32 -6.50 -16.59 -3.13
C ARG A 32 -7.80 -16.31 -2.39
N PRO A 33 -8.89 -17.05 -2.66
CA PRO A 33 -10.17 -16.79 -1.99
C PRO A 33 -10.10 -16.77 -0.47
N GLY A 34 -9.28 -17.65 0.16
CA GLY A 34 -9.07 -17.64 1.60
C GLY A 34 -8.40 -16.34 2.09
N ARG A 35 -7.33 -15.94 1.40
CA ARG A 35 -6.61 -14.70 1.70
C ARG A 35 -7.50 -13.46 1.56
N LEU A 36 -8.33 -13.42 0.53
CA LEU A 36 -9.30 -12.35 0.32
C LEU A 36 -10.42 -12.35 1.36
N ALA A 37 -10.83 -13.53 1.85
CA ALA A 37 -11.81 -13.64 2.94
C ALA A 37 -11.27 -13.04 4.24
N GLU A 38 -10.03 -13.35 4.57
CA GLU A 38 -9.31 -12.79 5.73
C GLU A 38 -9.16 -11.27 5.59
N TRP A 39 -8.65 -10.81 4.44
CA TRP A 39 -8.44 -9.39 4.16
C TRP A 39 -9.72 -8.56 4.29
N LEU A 40 -10.80 -9.03 3.66
CA LEU A 40 -12.06 -8.29 3.61
C LEU A 40 -12.97 -8.52 4.83
N GLY A 41 -12.61 -9.44 5.72
CA GLY A 41 -13.42 -9.79 6.88
C GLY A 41 -14.77 -10.41 6.50
N VAL A 42 -14.84 -11.18 5.40
CA VAL A 42 -16.07 -11.76 4.87
C VAL A 42 -15.98 -13.28 4.77
N SER A 43 -17.14 -13.95 4.64
CA SER A 43 -17.17 -15.41 4.53
C SER A 43 -16.64 -15.91 3.17
N ALA A 44 -16.06 -17.13 3.14
CA ALA A 44 -15.59 -17.75 1.91
C ALA A 44 -16.69 -17.90 0.82
N PRO A 45 -17.96 -18.21 1.14
CA PRO A 45 -19.04 -18.17 0.16
C PRO A 45 -19.25 -16.78 -0.44
N THR A 46 -19.18 -15.71 0.37
CA THR A 46 -19.29 -14.34 -0.10
C THR A 46 -18.19 -14.00 -1.10
N VAL A 47 -16.94 -14.38 -0.78
CA VAL A 47 -15.80 -14.21 -1.69
C VAL A 47 -16.05 -14.94 -3.01
N THR A 48 -16.50 -16.19 -2.97
CA THR A 48 -16.75 -16.99 -4.17
C THR A 48 -17.75 -16.31 -5.09
N VAL A 49 -18.87 -15.81 -4.56
CA VAL A 49 -19.91 -15.12 -5.34
C VAL A 49 -19.37 -13.83 -5.94
N SER A 50 -18.63 -13.05 -5.16
CA SER A 50 -18.04 -11.78 -5.61
C SER A 50 -17.00 -12.00 -6.71
N LEU A 51 -16.10 -12.96 -6.56
CA LEU A 51 -15.10 -13.31 -7.57
C LEU A 51 -15.74 -13.81 -8.87
N GLN A 52 -16.80 -14.63 -8.79
CA GLN A 52 -17.53 -15.07 -9.96
C GLN A 52 -18.20 -13.90 -10.70
N ARG A 53 -18.69 -12.90 -9.96
CA ARG A 53 -19.23 -11.68 -10.56
C ARG A 53 -18.12 -10.88 -11.25
N LEU A 54 -17.01 -10.61 -10.57
CA LEU A 54 -15.86 -9.89 -11.13
C LEU A 54 -15.29 -10.60 -12.36
N ALA A 55 -15.26 -11.93 -12.36
CA ALA A 55 -14.82 -12.72 -13.51
C ALA A 55 -15.78 -12.60 -14.70
N ARG A 56 -17.10 -12.60 -14.46
CA ARG A 56 -18.10 -12.34 -15.53
C ARG A 56 -18.01 -10.92 -16.08
N ASP A 57 -17.66 -9.97 -15.22
CA ASP A 57 -17.47 -8.57 -15.60
C ASP A 57 -16.11 -8.33 -16.28
N GLY A 58 -15.28 -9.40 -16.44
CA GLY A 58 -13.99 -9.37 -17.11
C GLY A 58 -12.89 -8.66 -16.33
N LEU A 59 -13.04 -8.48 -15.01
CA LEU A 59 -12.09 -7.75 -14.17
C LEU A 59 -11.06 -8.66 -13.50
N VAL A 60 -11.38 -9.92 -13.27
CA VAL A 60 -10.46 -10.91 -12.70
C VAL A 60 -10.49 -12.21 -13.49
N ARG A 61 -9.42 -12.97 -13.38
CA ARG A 61 -9.31 -14.36 -13.83
C ARG A 61 -9.07 -15.25 -12.62
N ILE A 62 -9.77 -16.37 -12.57
CA ILE A 62 -9.56 -17.38 -11.53
C ILE A 62 -8.90 -18.58 -12.21
N ALA A 63 -7.66 -18.88 -11.81
CA ALA A 63 -6.89 -19.98 -12.37
C ALA A 63 -7.33 -21.34 -11.78
N GLU A 64 -6.85 -22.44 -12.37
CA GLU A 64 -7.18 -23.82 -11.93
C GLU A 64 -6.70 -24.09 -10.50
N ASP A 65 -5.57 -23.52 -10.09
CA ASP A 65 -5.04 -23.61 -8.72
C ASP A 65 -5.74 -22.67 -7.75
N ARG A 66 -6.83 -22.01 -8.19
CA ARG A 66 -7.64 -21.05 -7.46
C ARG A 66 -6.91 -19.73 -7.10
N SER A 67 -5.78 -19.43 -7.72
CA SER A 67 -5.24 -18.08 -7.67
C SER A 67 -6.15 -17.11 -8.43
N VAL A 68 -6.17 -15.87 -7.98
CA VAL A 68 -6.97 -14.80 -8.56
C VAL A 68 -6.02 -13.75 -9.12
N GLU A 69 -6.20 -13.38 -10.36
CA GLU A 69 -5.38 -12.40 -11.07
C GLU A 69 -6.26 -11.29 -11.62
N LEU A 70 -5.79 -10.04 -11.56
CA LEU A 70 -6.44 -8.95 -12.28
C LEU A 70 -6.25 -9.14 -13.79
N THR A 71 -7.29 -8.88 -14.57
CA THR A 71 -7.16 -8.68 -16.02
C THR A 71 -6.59 -7.28 -16.29
N ASP A 72 -6.26 -6.96 -17.55
CA ASP A 72 -5.84 -5.60 -17.92
C ASP A 72 -6.89 -4.57 -17.47
N SER A 73 -8.17 -4.83 -17.77
CA SER A 73 -9.28 -3.97 -17.33
C SER A 73 -9.45 -3.94 -15.81
N GLY A 74 -9.19 -5.05 -15.13
CA GLY A 74 -9.19 -5.14 -13.67
C GLY A 74 -8.05 -4.35 -13.05
N SER A 75 -6.86 -4.45 -13.63
CA SER A 75 -5.67 -3.71 -13.19
C SER A 75 -5.84 -2.20 -13.37
N ASP A 76 -6.36 -1.74 -14.49
CA ASP A 76 -6.66 -0.32 -14.72
C ASP A 76 -7.71 0.20 -13.73
N ALA A 77 -8.74 -0.61 -13.44
CA ALA A 77 -9.76 -0.28 -12.47
C ALA A 77 -9.18 -0.19 -11.05
N ALA A 78 -8.42 -1.19 -10.63
CA ALA A 78 -7.75 -1.21 -9.32
C ALA A 78 -6.77 -0.05 -9.18
N ALA A 79 -5.94 0.20 -10.20
CA ALA A 79 -5.01 1.33 -10.22
C ALA A 79 -5.73 2.68 -10.04
N THR A 80 -6.91 2.84 -10.66
CA THR A 80 -7.73 4.05 -10.51
C THR A 80 -8.20 4.19 -9.06
N ILE A 81 -8.71 3.13 -8.44
CA ILE A 81 -9.19 3.13 -7.04
C ILE A 81 -8.05 3.48 -6.10
N VAL A 82 -6.92 2.78 -6.21
CA VAL A 82 -5.73 2.98 -5.38
C VAL A 82 -5.15 4.38 -5.56
N ARG A 83 -5.11 4.90 -6.79
CA ARG A 83 -4.68 6.28 -7.05
C ARG A 83 -5.54 7.28 -6.28
N ARG A 84 -6.87 7.13 -6.32
CA ARG A 84 -7.81 8.01 -5.62
C ARG A 84 -7.56 8.00 -4.12
N HIS A 85 -7.45 6.80 -3.54
CA HIS A 85 -7.16 6.60 -2.12
C HIS A 85 -5.86 7.32 -1.71
N ARG A 86 -4.75 7.07 -2.39
CA ARG A 86 -3.43 7.61 -2.07
C ARG A 86 -3.32 9.13 -2.23
N ILE A 87 -4.07 9.75 -3.15
CA ILE A 87 -4.15 11.20 -3.28
C ILE A 87 -4.90 11.81 -2.09
N VAL A 88 -6.05 11.22 -1.72
CA VAL A 88 -6.84 11.71 -0.58
C VAL A 88 -6.07 11.53 0.73
N GLU A 89 -5.46 10.38 0.94
CA GLU A 89 -4.60 10.11 2.08
C GLU A 89 -3.47 11.13 2.21
N ARG A 90 -2.79 11.45 1.10
CA ARG A 90 -1.76 12.48 1.06
C ARG A 90 -2.29 13.85 1.45
N TRP A 91 -3.49 14.22 0.97
CA TRP A 91 -4.13 15.46 1.34
C TRP A 91 -4.50 15.53 2.83
N LEU A 92 -5.04 14.43 3.37
CA LEU A 92 -5.40 14.34 4.79
C LEU A 92 -4.16 14.48 5.70
N THR A 93 -3.05 13.88 5.31
CA THR A 93 -1.80 13.95 6.07
C THR A 93 -1.10 15.30 5.91
N ASP A 94 -0.83 15.74 4.67
CA ASP A 94 0.03 16.90 4.41
C ASP A 94 -0.68 18.23 4.65
N VAL A 95 -2.00 18.30 4.48
CA VAL A 95 -2.77 19.55 4.57
C VAL A 95 -3.60 19.62 5.84
N LEU A 96 -4.25 18.53 6.24
CA LEU A 96 -5.07 18.50 7.46
C LEU A 96 -4.29 18.06 8.70
N GLY A 97 -3.08 17.48 8.52
CA GLY A 97 -2.23 17.05 9.63
C GLY A 97 -2.74 15.86 10.40
N LEU A 98 -3.54 14.98 9.75
CA LEU A 98 -3.97 13.74 10.36
C LEU A 98 -2.78 12.78 10.49
N ASP A 99 -2.77 11.98 11.54
CA ASP A 99 -1.83 10.87 11.65
C ASP A 99 -2.12 9.80 10.58
N TRP A 100 -1.14 8.97 10.28
CA TRP A 100 -1.20 8.01 9.19
C TRP A 100 -2.39 7.05 9.28
N ALA A 101 -2.63 6.48 10.46
CA ALA A 101 -3.71 5.51 10.65
C ALA A 101 -5.09 6.15 10.47
N THR A 102 -5.27 7.37 10.99
CA THR A 102 -6.51 8.13 10.81
C THR A 102 -6.68 8.55 9.34
N ALA A 103 -5.61 8.98 8.67
CA ALA A 103 -5.65 9.40 7.27
C ALA A 103 -6.04 8.24 6.33
N ASP A 104 -5.54 7.03 6.55
CA ASP A 104 -5.91 5.84 5.79
C ASP A 104 -7.40 5.50 5.94
N LEU A 105 -7.90 5.45 7.17
CA LEU A 105 -9.31 5.16 7.44
C LEU A 105 -10.26 6.20 6.84
N GLU A 106 -9.93 7.48 6.94
CA GLU A 106 -10.75 8.57 6.38
C GLU A 106 -10.66 8.60 4.85
N ALA A 107 -9.48 8.32 4.26
CA ALA A 107 -9.33 8.21 2.82
C ALA A 107 -10.23 7.13 2.22
N ALA A 108 -10.32 5.97 2.87
CA ALA A 108 -11.19 4.88 2.44
C ALA A 108 -12.67 5.29 2.38
N GLN A 109 -13.13 6.16 3.28
CA GLN A 109 -14.51 6.65 3.31
C GLN A 109 -14.74 7.77 2.28
N LEU A 110 -13.81 8.71 2.17
CA LEU A 110 -13.98 9.92 1.34
C LEU A 110 -13.88 9.64 -0.16
N THR A 111 -13.03 8.70 -0.58
CA THR A 111 -12.75 8.46 -2.00
C THR A 111 -13.96 8.06 -2.82
N HIS A 112 -14.91 7.33 -2.25
CA HIS A 112 -16.12 6.89 -2.96
C HIS A 112 -17.05 8.05 -3.35
N GLY A 113 -17.06 9.13 -2.57
CA GLY A 113 -17.92 10.29 -2.81
C GLY A 113 -17.27 11.42 -3.61
N MET A 114 -15.96 11.37 -3.86
CA MET A 114 -15.26 12.43 -4.57
C MET A 114 -15.36 12.27 -6.09
N SER A 115 -15.63 13.38 -6.79
CA SER A 115 -15.56 13.42 -8.24
C SER A 115 -14.10 13.47 -8.72
N ASP A 116 -13.86 13.02 -9.96
CA ASP A 116 -12.52 13.09 -10.57
C ASP A 116 -12.01 14.52 -10.64
N LEU A 117 -12.90 15.50 -10.87
CA LEU A 117 -12.54 16.92 -10.86
C LEU A 117 -11.94 17.34 -9.52
N VAL A 118 -12.53 16.93 -8.41
CA VAL A 118 -12.01 17.25 -7.06
C VAL A 118 -10.67 16.56 -6.82
N LEU A 119 -10.56 15.29 -7.18
CA LEU A 119 -9.31 14.54 -7.05
C LEU A 119 -8.16 15.12 -7.86
N ASP A 120 -8.42 15.52 -9.12
CA ASP A 120 -7.42 16.18 -9.96
C ASP A 120 -6.96 17.52 -9.35
N ARG A 121 -7.89 18.28 -8.75
CA ARG A 121 -7.55 19.54 -8.06
C ARG A 121 -6.75 19.30 -6.78
N LEU A 122 -7.04 18.25 -6.04
CA LEU A 122 -6.24 17.87 -4.87
C LEU A 122 -4.83 17.45 -5.30
N ASP A 123 -4.71 16.61 -6.32
CA ASP A 123 -3.43 16.16 -6.86
C ASP A 123 -2.57 17.34 -7.34
N ASP A 124 -3.16 18.25 -8.11
CA ASP A 124 -2.49 19.50 -8.55
C ASP A 124 -2.05 20.36 -7.36
N ARG A 125 -2.90 20.50 -6.36
CA ARG A 125 -2.61 21.32 -5.17
C ARG A 125 -1.51 20.74 -4.30
N LEU A 126 -1.39 19.41 -4.27
CA LEU A 126 -0.32 18.68 -3.60
C LEU A 126 1.00 18.69 -4.39
N GLY A 127 1.02 19.27 -5.60
CA GLY A 127 2.21 19.27 -6.46
C GLY A 127 2.45 17.94 -7.15
N ARG A 128 1.43 17.12 -7.31
CA ARG A 128 1.48 15.81 -7.97
C ARG A 128 2.52 14.88 -7.35
N PRO A 129 2.39 14.51 -6.08
CA PRO A 129 3.35 13.66 -5.40
C PRO A 129 3.46 12.29 -6.09
N ASN A 130 4.65 11.68 -6.02
CA ASN A 130 4.86 10.36 -6.59
C ASN A 130 4.35 9.23 -5.70
N THR A 131 4.29 9.47 -4.38
CA THR A 131 3.95 8.44 -3.39
C THR A 131 2.88 8.94 -2.42
N CYS A 132 2.17 8.01 -1.78
CA CYS A 132 1.36 8.26 -0.60
C CYS A 132 2.27 8.59 0.62
N PRO A 133 1.72 8.97 1.79
CA PRO A 133 2.52 9.24 2.98
C PRO A 133 3.40 8.06 3.41
N HIS A 134 2.93 6.85 3.20
CA HIS A 134 3.65 5.61 3.53
C HIS A 134 4.72 5.21 2.51
N GLY A 135 4.94 6.01 1.46
CA GLY A 135 5.95 5.78 0.43
C GLY A 135 5.52 4.90 -0.74
N ASN A 136 4.29 4.39 -0.74
CA ASN A 136 3.76 3.56 -1.81
C ASN A 136 3.45 4.41 -3.05
N LEU A 137 3.87 3.93 -4.24
CA LEU A 137 3.79 4.67 -5.49
C LEU A 137 2.33 4.94 -5.89
N ILE A 138 1.97 6.18 -6.15
CA ILE A 138 0.66 6.52 -6.70
C ILE A 138 0.58 5.99 -8.13
N PRO A 139 -0.42 5.13 -8.47
CA PRO A 139 -0.57 4.59 -9.82
C PRO A 139 -0.57 5.68 -10.90
N GLY A 140 0.12 5.42 -12.01
CA GLY A 140 0.35 6.39 -13.08
C GLY A 140 1.52 7.36 -12.85
N ARG A 141 2.24 7.24 -11.73
CA ARG A 141 3.51 7.95 -11.49
C ARG A 141 4.70 7.09 -11.88
N THR A 142 5.81 7.75 -12.20
CA THR A 142 7.05 7.06 -12.52
C THR A 142 7.79 6.65 -11.26
N PRO A 143 8.10 5.37 -11.07
CA PRO A 143 8.91 4.95 -9.95
C PRO A 143 10.33 5.55 -10.05
N PRO A 144 10.99 5.83 -8.94
CA PRO A 144 12.39 6.24 -8.94
C PRO A 144 13.27 5.18 -9.61
N GLU A 145 14.11 5.61 -10.57
CA GLU A 145 15.01 4.71 -11.28
C GLU A 145 16.09 4.13 -10.36
N GLY A 146 16.49 2.88 -10.63
CA GLY A 146 17.66 2.25 -10.01
C GLY A 146 17.49 1.84 -8.56
N ARG A 147 16.32 1.96 -7.96
CA ARG A 147 16.08 1.54 -6.57
C ARG A 147 15.82 0.04 -6.50
N ARG A 148 16.68 -0.67 -5.78
CA ARG A 148 16.40 -2.03 -5.32
C ARG A 148 15.90 -1.94 -3.88
N LEU A 149 14.73 -2.49 -3.61
CA LEU A 149 14.17 -2.54 -2.26
C LEU A 149 14.40 -3.91 -1.64
N VAL A 150 14.71 -3.89 -0.35
CA VAL A 150 14.77 -5.09 0.50
C VAL A 150 13.96 -4.81 1.77
N ARG A 151 13.58 -5.86 2.48
CA ARG A 151 12.92 -5.69 3.78
C ARG A 151 13.95 -5.28 4.84
N LEU A 152 13.56 -4.40 5.77
CA LEU A 152 14.43 -4.01 6.89
C LEU A 152 14.88 -5.24 7.71
N VAL A 153 14.02 -6.27 7.81
CA VAL A 153 14.31 -7.52 8.51
C VAL A 153 15.49 -8.28 7.90
N ASP A 154 15.83 -8.04 6.63
CA ASP A 154 16.91 -8.73 5.91
C ASP A 154 18.27 -8.02 6.04
N LEU A 155 18.30 -6.81 6.60
CA LEU A 155 19.54 -6.09 6.85
C LEU A 155 20.39 -6.76 7.94
N ALA A 156 21.70 -6.67 7.80
CA ALA A 156 22.66 -7.15 8.80
C ALA A 156 22.94 -6.12 9.89
N ASP A 157 23.59 -6.56 10.98
CA ASP A 157 24.09 -5.67 12.01
C ASP A 157 25.14 -4.73 11.41
N GLY A 158 25.01 -3.45 11.66
CA GLY A 158 25.85 -2.39 11.09
C GLY A 158 25.40 -1.85 9.74
N ASP A 159 24.40 -2.46 9.10
CA ASP A 159 23.84 -1.92 7.85
C ASP A 159 23.08 -0.62 8.09
N HIS A 160 23.18 0.28 7.12
CA HIS A 160 22.40 1.51 7.04
C HIS A 160 21.61 1.53 5.74
N ALA A 161 20.37 1.99 5.82
CA ALA A 161 19.50 2.07 4.65
C ALA A 161 18.47 3.18 4.82
N ARG A 162 17.96 3.69 3.70
CA ARG A 162 16.90 4.68 3.68
C ARG A 162 15.55 3.98 3.61
N VAL A 163 14.62 4.34 4.50
CA VAL A 163 13.24 3.85 4.45
C VAL A 163 12.60 4.32 3.13
N ALA A 164 12.11 3.37 2.36
CA ALA A 164 11.46 3.64 1.08
C ALA A 164 9.94 3.66 1.18
N ARG A 165 9.35 2.63 1.81
CA ARG A 165 7.91 2.50 2.00
C ARG A 165 7.54 1.53 3.13
N ILE A 166 6.31 1.63 3.57
CA ILE A 166 5.69 0.65 4.47
C ILE A 166 4.83 -0.31 3.65
N SER A 167 4.77 -1.57 4.05
CA SER A 167 3.98 -2.61 3.40
C SER A 167 2.48 -2.36 3.60
N GLU A 168 1.72 -2.32 2.51
CA GLU A 168 0.26 -2.12 2.53
C GLU A 168 -0.48 -3.30 3.18
N VAL A 169 0.05 -4.51 3.00
CA VAL A 169 -0.47 -5.69 3.70
C VAL A 169 -0.33 -5.52 5.20
N ALA A 170 0.84 -5.05 5.67
CA ALA A 170 1.07 -4.84 7.09
C ALA A 170 0.24 -3.67 7.66
N GLU A 171 0.02 -2.62 6.87
CA GLU A 171 -0.88 -1.50 7.24
C GLU A 171 -2.29 -2.00 7.50
N HIS A 172 -2.81 -2.82 6.60
CA HIS A 172 -4.16 -3.39 6.70
C HIS A 172 -4.32 -4.37 7.87
N GLU A 173 -3.34 -5.27 8.06
CA GLU A 173 -3.39 -6.33 9.09
C GLU A 173 -3.05 -5.84 10.50
N ALA A 174 -2.28 -4.79 10.61
CA ALA A 174 -1.79 -4.24 11.86
C ALA A 174 -1.83 -2.69 11.87
N PRO A 175 -3.02 -2.06 11.85
CA PRO A 175 -3.15 -0.59 11.78
C PRO A 175 -2.36 0.15 12.87
N GLN A 176 -2.18 -0.46 14.06
CA GLN A 176 -1.35 0.07 15.13
C GLN A 176 0.13 0.20 14.72
N LEU A 177 0.58 -0.51 13.68
CA LEU A 177 1.93 -0.41 13.16
C LEU A 177 2.22 0.99 12.63
N LEU A 178 1.28 1.58 11.88
CA LEU A 178 1.42 2.93 11.34
C LEU A 178 1.68 3.95 12.45
N HIS A 179 0.91 3.84 13.54
CA HIS A 179 1.08 4.70 14.69
C HIS A 179 2.44 4.53 15.38
N ILE A 180 2.93 3.28 15.51
CA ILE A 180 4.25 2.99 16.07
C ILE A 180 5.37 3.57 15.22
N LEU A 181 5.30 3.39 13.90
CA LEU A 181 6.31 3.88 12.97
C LEU A 181 6.35 5.40 12.92
N ASP A 182 5.18 6.04 12.84
CA ASP A 182 5.04 7.50 12.85
C ASP A 182 5.60 8.12 14.13
N GLN A 183 5.20 7.63 15.30
CA GLN A 183 5.72 8.10 16.59
C GLN A 183 7.23 7.94 16.74
N ARG A 184 7.83 6.96 16.10
CA ARG A 184 9.28 6.70 16.13
C ARG A 184 10.04 7.41 15.01
N GLY A 185 9.33 8.14 14.14
CA GLY A 185 9.92 8.83 13.02
C GLY A 185 10.48 7.89 11.95
N ILE A 186 10.00 6.64 11.88
CA ILE A 186 10.37 5.68 10.83
C ILE A 186 9.46 5.95 9.63
N VAL A 187 9.78 7.01 8.92
CA VAL A 187 8.99 7.50 7.79
C VAL A 187 9.78 7.38 6.48
N PRO A 188 9.10 7.32 5.33
CA PRO A 188 9.79 7.31 4.04
C PRO A 188 10.79 8.47 3.91
N GLY A 189 12.01 8.14 3.48
CA GLY A 189 13.11 9.09 3.32
C GLY A 189 14.07 9.20 4.50
N ILE A 190 13.72 8.70 5.71
CA ILE A 190 14.63 8.68 6.84
C ILE A 190 15.70 7.58 6.67
N GLU A 191 16.90 7.84 7.17
CA GLU A 191 17.95 6.84 7.27
C GLU A 191 17.85 6.08 8.59
N VAL A 192 17.91 4.76 8.52
CA VAL A 192 17.92 3.86 9.67
C VAL A 192 19.16 2.97 9.64
N GLY A 193 19.77 2.74 10.81
CA GLY A 193 20.86 1.81 10.99
C GLY A 193 20.47 0.63 11.86
N VAL A 194 20.88 -0.58 11.53
CA VAL A 194 20.71 -1.77 12.37
C VAL A 194 21.86 -1.86 13.35
N VAL A 195 21.61 -1.52 14.60
CA VAL A 195 22.62 -1.58 15.68
C VAL A 195 22.86 -3.03 16.07
N ALA A 196 21.81 -3.79 16.31
CA ALA A 196 21.90 -5.21 16.68
C ALA A 196 20.59 -5.95 16.40
N ARG A 197 20.70 -7.24 16.16
CA ARG A 197 19.59 -8.17 16.02
C ARG A 197 19.62 -9.21 17.12
N SER A 198 18.46 -9.56 17.66
CA SER A 198 18.32 -10.54 18.72
C SER A 198 17.01 -11.31 18.58
N ALA A 199 16.78 -12.27 19.45
CA ALA A 199 15.49 -12.95 19.55
C ALA A 199 14.36 -11.98 19.97
N ALA A 200 14.68 -10.89 20.63
CA ALA A 200 13.73 -9.85 21.04
C ALA A 200 13.39 -8.85 19.93
N GLY A 201 14.10 -8.87 18.80
CA GLY A 201 13.86 -7.99 17.67
C GLY A 201 15.12 -7.27 17.18
N TRP A 202 14.91 -6.16 16.49
CA TRP A 202 15.91 -5.30 15.87
C TRP A 202 16.08 -4.03 16.70
N LEU A 203 17.28 -3.76 17.16
CA LEU A 203 17.66 -2.47 17.72
C LEU A 203 18.10 -1.58 16.55
N LEU A 204 17.37 -0.50 16.32
CA LEU A 204 17.58 0.43 15.23
C LEU A 204 18.03 1.78 15.78
N GLN A 205 18.83 2.47 14.99
CA GLN A 205 19.14 3.88 15.16
C GLN A 205 18.43 4.67 14.05
N ALA A 206 17.71 5.74 14.43
CA ALA A 206 17.20 6.73 13.49
C ALA A 206 17.30 8.12 14.13
N GLY A 207 17.85 9.07 13.38
CA GLY A 207 18.16 10.40 13.93
C GLY A 207 19.12 10.29 15.13
N SER A 208 18.74 10.85 16.28
CA SER A 208 19.53 10.83 17.51
C SER A 208 19.12 9.73 18.52
N GLY A 209 18.16 8.87 18.16
CA GLY A 209 17.59 7.89 19.07
C GLY A 209 17.79 6.45 18.64
N GLU A 210 17.86 5.57 19.63
CA GLU A 210 17.81 4.11 19.44
C GLU A 210 16.44 3.61 19.92
N PHE A 211 15.89 2.64 19.19
CA PHE A 211 14.63 1.99 19.57
C PHE A 211 14.59 0.57 19.06
N GLN A 212 13.83 -0.25 19.77
CA GLN A 212 13.63 -1.64 19.41
C GLN A 212 12.30 -1.84 18.70
N ILE A 213 12.32 -2.63 17.62
CA ILE A 213 11.13 -3.12 16.92
C ILE A 213 11.14 -4.64 16.86
N ASP A 214 9.97 -5.22 16.79
CA ASP A 214 9.84 -6.66 16.61
C ASP A 214 10.05 -7.10 15.15
N ARG A 215 10.07 -8.41 14.92
CA ARG A 215 10.27 -8.99 13.59
C ARG A 215 9.14 -8.60 12.63
N THR A 216 7.90 -8.54 13.10
CA THR A 216 6.74 -8.21 12.28
C THR A 216 6.86 -6.78 11.75
N THR A 217 7.17 -5.84 12.64
CA THR A 217 7.42 -4.44 12.28
C THR A 217 8.60 -4.31 11.30
N ALA A 218 9.72 -5.01 11.56
CA ALA A 218 10.89 -4.98 10.66
C ALA A 218 10.56 -5.58 9.28
N SER A 219 9.69 -6.57 9.20
CA SER A 219 9.24 -7.16 7.94
C SER A 219 8.30 -6.26 7.14
N ALA A 220 7.64 -5.32 7.81
CA ALA A 220 6.71 -4.38 7.18
C ALA A 220 7.40 -3.18 6.54
N VAL A 221 8.65 -2.91 6.88
CA VAL A 221 9.39 -1.75 6.37
C VAL A 221 10.26 -2.16 5.19
N TRP A 222 10.07 -1.50 4.06
CA TRP A 222 10.93 -1.62 2.90
C TRP A 222 11.96 -0.50 2.88
N VAL A 223 13.20 -0.86 2.62
CA VAL A 223 14.33 0.08 2.56
C VAL A 223 15.04 -0.02 1.23
N GLU A 224 15.73 1.03 0.84
CA GLU A 224 16.65 0.99 -0.30
C GLU A 224 17.81 0.05 0.05
N SER A 225 18.11 -0.91 -0.82
CA SER A 225 19.24 -1.82 -0.60
C SER A 225 20.49 -1.00 -0.33
N PRO A 226 21.30 -1.35 0.71
CA PRO A 226 22.61 -0.75 0.86
C PRO A 226 23.39 -0.87 -0.45
N ALA A 227 24.09 0.19 -0.83
CA ALA A 227 24.98 0.13 -2.00
C ALA A 227 25.96 -1.02 -1.78
N GLU A 228 26.07 -1.93 -2.77
CA GLU A 228 27.15 -2.92 -2.71
C GLU A 228 28.48 -2.16 -2.58
N PRO A 229 29.34 -2.54 -1.64
CA PRO A 229 30.66 -1.93 -1.58
C PRO A 229 31.32 -2.14 -2.95
N LEU A 230 31.73 -1.04 -3.58
CA LEU A 230 32.49 -1.07 -4.81
C LEU A 230 33.75 -1.92 -4.54
N GLY A 231 33.72 -3.17 -5.04
CA GLY A 231 34.83 -4.12 -4.95
C GLY A 231 36.06 -3.68 -5.73
#